data_e4694566b51adfdee8b21fec9b537d67
#
_entry.id   e4694566b51adfdee8b21fec9b537d67
#
_cell.length_a   1.000
_cell.length_b   1.000
_cell.length_c   1.000
_cell.angle_alpha   90.00
_cell.angle_beta   90.00
_cell.angle_gamma   90.00
#
_symmetry.space_group_name_H-M   'P 1'
#
loop_
_entity.id
_entity.type
_entity.pdbx_description
1 polymer ?
#
loop_
_entity_poly.entity_id
_entity_poly.type
_entity_poly.pdbx_seq_one_letter_code
_entity_poly.pdbx_strand_id
1 'polypeptide(L)' 'MDKHKRIQWLKEKHQKLHRECETNPSKDLKKEKLLIKDEIERLQYDPDEHQGGVESFG' A
#
# COMPACT_ATOMS: atom_id res chain seq x y z
N MET A 1 2.11 17.26 -0.76
CA MET A 1 1.02 16.56 -0.12
C MET A 1 1.52 15.85 1.09
N ASP A 2 0.72 15.86 2.13
CA ASP A 2 1.13 15.26 3.36
C ASP A 2 1.19 13.74 3.22
N LYS A 3 2.19 13.15 3.83
CA LYS A 3 2.35 11.71 3.76
C LYS A 3 1.14 10.99 4.33
N HIS A 4 0.62 11.47 5.44
CA HIS A 4 -0.53 10.85 6.06
C HIS A 4 -1.76 10.90 5.16
N LYS A 5 -1.96 12.01 4.52
CA LYS A 5 -3.09 12.14 3.62
C LYS A 5 -2.95 11.21 2.44
N ARG A 6 -1.73 11.09 1.96
CA ARG A 6 -1.51 10.19 0.83
C ARG A 6 -1.79 8.75 1.24
N ILE A 7 -1.32 8.34 2.40
CA ILE A 7 -1.54 6.99 2.86
C ILE A 7 -3.04 6.74 3.04
N GLN A 8 -3.74 7.71 3.58
CA GLN A 8 -5.16 7.57 3.78
C GLN A 8 -5.88 7.39 2.45
N TRP A 9 -5.52 8.21 1.48
CA TRP A 9 -6.11 8.12 0.16
C TRP A 9 -5.86 6.75 -0.46
N LEU A 10 -4.63 6.26 -0.31
CA LEU A 10 -4.28 4.96 -0.86
C LEU A 10 -5.05 3.84 -0.16
N LYS A 11 -5.21 3.95 1.14
CA LYS A 11 -5.95 2.94 1.88
C LYS A 11 -7.40 2.88 1.42
N GLU A 12 -7.98 4.02 1.21
CA GLU A 12 -9.36 4.05 0.74
C GLU A 12 -9.46 3.43 -0.64
N LYS A 13 -8.53 3.76 -1.50
CA LYS A 13 -8.54 3.20 -2.82
C LYS A 13 -8.35 1.69 -2.77
N HIS A 14 -7.48 1.23 -1.89
CA HIS A 14 -7.25 -0.20 -1.74
C HIS A 14 -8.52 -0.90 -1.29
N GLN A 15 -9.26 -0.30 -0.40
CA GLN A 15 -10.50 -0.87 0.06
C GLN A 15 -11.51 -0.99 -1.08
N LYS A 16 -11.62 0.03 -1.88
CA LYS A 16 -12.52 0.00 -3.01
C LYS A 16 -12.15 -1.12 -3.96
N LEU A 17 -10.87 -1.23 -4.27
CA LEU A 17 -10.43 -2.28 -5.17
C LEU A 17 -10.67 -3.66 -4.58
N HIS A 18 -10.49 -3.77 -3.28
CA HIS A 18 -10.70 -5.04 -2.62
C HIS A 18 -12.17 -5.48 -2.78
N ARG A 19 -13.08 -4.55 -2.60
CA ARG A 19 -14.48 -4.86 -2.76
C ARG A 19 -14.81 -5.25 -4.18
N GLU A 20 -14.30 -4.49 -5.12
CA GLU A 20 -14.56 -4.79 -6.51
C GLU A 20 -13.97 -6.13 -6.89
N CYS A 21 -12.83 -6.44 -6.33
CA CYS A 21 -12.19 -7.71 -6.64
C CYS A 21 -13.02 -8.87 -6.14
N GLU A 22 -13.72 -8.69 -5.05
CA GLU A 22 -14.57 -9.74 -4.53
C GLU A 22 -15.78 -9.95 -5.41
N THR A 23 -16.35 -8.87 -5.89
CA THR A 23 -17.52 -8.97 -6.72
C THR A 23 -17.17 -9.36 -8.14
N ASN A 24 -16.08 -8.85 -8.62
CA ASN A 24 -15.73 -9.04 -10.02
C ASN A 24 -14.22 -9.26 -10.14
N PRO A 25 -13.74 -10.42 -9.81
CA PRO A 25 -12.30 -10.67 -9.84
C PRO A 25 -11.73 -10.46 -11.22
N SER A 26 -10.67 -9.70 -11.26
CA SER A 26 -10.05 -9.39 -12.52
C SER A 26 -8.54 -9.31 -12.30
N LYS A 27 -7.80 -9.69 -13.29
CA LYS A 27 -6.37 -9.63 -13.20
C LYS A 27 -5.90 -8.19 -13.04
N ASP A 28 -6.55 -7.31 -13.74
CA ASP A 28 -6.18 -5.89 -13.65
C ASP A 28 -6.44 -5.37 -12.26
N LEU A 29 -7.55 -5.73 -11.67
CA LEU A 29 -7.85 -5.28 -10.32
C LEU A 29 -6.85 -5.81 -9.33
N LYS A 30 -6.46 -7.05 -9.49
CA LYS A 30 -5.48 -7.64 -8.61
C LYS A 30 -4.17 -6.89 -8.69
N LYS A 31 -3.76 -6.59 -9.89
CA LYS A 31 -2.52 -5.89 -10.10
C LYS A 31 -2.57 -4.52 -9.45
N GLU A 32 -3.66 -3.82 -9.66
CA GLU A 32 -3.81 -2.51 -9.11
C GLU A 32 -3.79 -2.56 -7.59
N LYS A 33 -4.45 -3.53 -7.03
CA LYS A 33 -4.49 -3.70 -5.59
C LYS A 33 -3.07 -3.89 -5.04
N LEU A 34 -2.29 -4.70 -5.71
CA LEU A 34 -0.94 -4.94 -5.27
C LEU A 34 -0.09 -3.68 -5.36
N LEU A 35 -0.26 -2.93 -6.42
CA LEU A 35 0.49 -1.70 -6.57
C LEU A 35 0.17 -0.71 -5.45
N ILE A 36 -1.10 -0.58 -5.15
CA ILE A 36 -1.50 0.34 -4.11
C ILE A 36 -0.99 -0.12 -2.75
N LYS A 37 -1.09 -1.40 -2.49
CA LYS A 37 -0.61 -1.93 -1.25
C LYS A 37 0.88 -1.69 -1.10
N ASP A 38 1.60 -1.90 -2.17
CA ASP A 38 3.04 -1.68 -2.16
C ASP A 38 3.36 -0.22 -1.84
N GLU A 39 2.63 0.66 -2.44
CA GLU A 39 2.85 2.08 -2.19
C GLU A 39 2.55 2.44 -0.74
N ILE A 40 1.49 1.90 -0.18
CA ILE A 40 1.16 2.16 1.20
C ILE A 40 2.31 1.71 2.10
N GLU A 41 2.82 0.54 1.86
CA GLU A 41 3.90 0.03 2.66
C GLU A 41 5.14 0.88 2.53
N ARG A 42 5.41 1.33 1.33
CA ARG A 42 6.57 2.17 1.12
C ARG A 42 6.45 3.48 1.88
N LEU A 43 5.27 4.05 1.87
CA LEU A 43 5.07 5.31 2.57
C LEU A 43 5.12 5.12 4.07
N GLN A 44 4.66 4.00 4.55
CA GLN A 44 4.70 3.72 5.96
C GLN A 44 6.12 3.40 6.42
N TYR A 45 6.87 2.79 5.56
CA TYR A 45 8.22 2.43 5.90
C TYR A 45 9.14 3.60 5.61
N ASP A 46 9.66 4.20 6.62
CA ASP A 46 10.51 5.37 6.44
C ASP A 46 11.94 4.99 6.78
N PRO A 47 12.79 4.90 5.82
CA PRO A 47 14.17 4.50 6.09
C PRO A 47 14.90 5.46 6.99
N ASP A 48 14.54 6.70 6.93
CA ASP A 48 15.15 7.66 7.77
C ASP A 48 14.89 7.43 9.22
N GLU A 49 13.67 7.15 9.56
CA GLU A 49 13.33 6.86 10.89
C GLU A 49 13.74 5.51 11.28
N HIS A 50 13.76 4.62 10.33
CA HIS A 50 13.95 3.29 10.67
C HIS A 50 15.29 2.90 10.52
N GLN A 51 16.15 3.42 11.05
CA GLN A 51 17.35 3.02 10.82
C GLN A 51 17.71 1.93 11.58
N GLY A 52 18.38 1.53 11.62
CA GLY A 52 18.79 0.58 12.33
C GLY A 52 18.23 -0.64 12.18
N GLY A 53 17.97 -1.17 12.61
CA GLY A 53 17.40 -2.28 12.58
C GLY A 53 17.24 -3.06 11.58
N VAL A 54 17.16 -2.95 11.02
CA VAL A 54 16.82 -3.55 10.16
C VAL A 54 17.34 -4.52 9.69
N GLU A 55 17.88 -4.63 9.50
CA GLU A 55 18.35 -5.48 8.95
C GLU A 55 18.09 -6.53 9.20
N SER A 56 17.86 -6.76 9.56
CA SER A 56 17.63 -7.72 9.85
C SER A 56 17.17 -8.60 9.10
N PHE A 57 16.95 -9.06 8.72
CA PHE A 57 16.50 -9.97 8.11
C PHE A 57 17.16 -10.38 7.47
N GLY A 58 17.42 -10.23 7.44
CA GLY A 58 18.16 -10.69 6.83
C GLY A 58 18.42 -11.63 7.12
#